data_55a7cbb8dfafce6d4a61069e9f61e911
#
_entry.id   55a7cbb8dfafce6d4a61069e9f61e911
#
_cell.length_a   1.000
_cell.length_b   1.000
_cell.length_c   1.000
_cell.angle_alpha   90.00
_cell.angle_beta   90.00
_cell.angle_gamma   90.00
#
_symmetry.space_group_name_H-M   'P 1'
#
loop_
_entity.id
_entity.type
_entity.pdbx_description
1 polymer ?
#
loop_
_entity_poly.entity_id
_entity_poly.type
_entity_poly.pdbx_seq_one_letter_code
_entity_poly.pdbx_strand_id
1 'polypeptide(L)'
;DSLSRITSMGLTMNWRELYTANLAAIYWGDVTRVPAATVTDEAHTATKGGTIMLAKMPLLITSVTAVPAGPAFVEGDDYHMTGSGIEILSAGAIADATPILVTYSSATVDVIEALTNSGQVVEFLFEGANAAGTKQRLNLQYYRCQLSPAASTDWINTSDFMGSEVVAKVLSDPAKLGTGKSKYMKIMKEVPAVA
;
A
#
# COMPACT_ATOMS: atom_id res chain seq x y z
N ASP A 1 -31.28 5.69 -37.76
CA ASP A 1 -31.04 6.42 -36.50
C ASP A 1 -30.16 5.56 -35.60
N SER A 2 -28.89 5.92 -35.46
CA SER A 2 -27.99 5.23 -34.52
C SER A 2 -28.16 5.86 -33.13
N LEU A 3 -28.78 5.15 -32.20
CA LEU A 3 -28.82 5.54 -30.80
C LEU A 3 -27.43 5.38 -30.19
N SER A 4 -26.70 6.48 -30.05
CA SER A 4 -25.42 6.52 -29.32
C SER A 4 -25.71 6.34 -27.83
N ARG A 5 -25.35 5.18 -27.27
CA ARG A 5 -25.49 4.85 -25.84
C ARG A 5 -24.13 4.77 -25.20
N ILE A 6 -23.92 5.50 -24.11
CA ILE A 6 -22.71 5.37 -23.28
C ILE A 6 -22.73 3.97 -22.66
N THR A 7 -21.76 3.13 -23.02
CA THR A 7 -21.62 1.75 -22.51
C THR A 7 -20.72 1.66 -21.31
N SER A 8 -19.69 2.54 -21.24
CA SER A 8 -18.76 2.59 -20.11
C SER A 8 -18.10 3.96 -20.01
N MET A 9 -17.71 4.33 -18.81
CA MET A 9 -16.89 5.49 -18.49
C MET A 9 -15.83 5.06 -17.49
N GLY A 10 -14.57 5.43 -17.71
CA GLY A 10 -13.45 5.14 -16.83
C GLY A 10 -12.87 6.41 -16.22
N LEU A 11 -12.24 6.27 -15.08
CA LEU A 11 -11.44 7.29 -14.40
C LEU A 11 -10.09 6.68 -14.07
N THR A 12 -9.01 7.32 -14.48
CA THR A 12 -7.64 6.92 -14.13
C THR A 12 -7.03 8.01 -13.26
N MET A 13 -6.42 7.60 -12.17
CA MET A 13 -5.78 8.48 -11.19
C MET A 13 -4.41 7.90 -10.85
N ASN A 14 -3.46 8.76 -10.50
CA ASN A 14 -2.19 8.34 -9.93
C ASN A 14 -2.15 8.76 -8.46
N TRP A 15 -2.19 7.76 -7.56
CA TRP A 15 -2.10 7.98 -6.12
C TRP A 15 -0.64 7.91 -5.69
N ARG A 16 -0.14 9.00 -5.13
CA ARG A 16 1.26 9.12 -4.68
C ARG A 16 1.42 8.87 -3.19
N GLU A 17 0.35 8.91 -2.44
CA GLU A 17 0.36 8.66 -1.00
C GLU A 17 -0.11 7.22 -0.72
N LEU A 18 0.83 6.37 -0.30
CA LEU A 18 0.62 4.94 -0.07
C LEU A 18 0.44 4.63 1.43
N TYR A 19 -0.51 5.32 2.09
CA TYR A 19 -0.84 4.93 3.46
C TYR A 19 -1.83 3.74 3.49
N THR A 20 -1.98 3.11 4.65
CA THR A 20 -2.69 1.84 4.83
C THR A 20 -4.06 1.78 4.15
N ALA A 21 -4.89 2.83 4.31
CA ALA A 21 -6.24 2.82 3.72
C ALA A 21 -6.22 2.88 2.19
N ASN A 22 -5.28 3.61 1.60
CA ASN A 22 -5.12 3.67 0.14
C ASN A 22 -4.64 2.32 -0.40
N LEU A 23 -3.66 1.70 0.26
CA LEU A 23 -3.18 0.37 -0.11
C LEU A 23 -4.29 -0.67 -0.02
N ALA A 24 -5.07 -0.67 1.06
CA ALA A 24 -6.22 -1.56 1.20
C ALA A 24 -7.25 -1.37 0.08
N ALA A 25 -7.54 -0.11 -0.28
CA ALA A 25 -8.49 0.19 -1.34
C ALA A 25 -8.02 -0.26 -2.73
N ILE A 26 -6.74 -0.02 -3.08
CA ILE A 26 -6.18 -0.38 -4.39
C ILE A 26 -5.88 -1.87 -4.54
N TYR A 27 -5.66 -2.59 -3.45
CA TYR A 27 -5.45 -4.04 -3.46
C TYR A 27 -6.68 -4.85 -3.04
N TRP A 28 -7.82 -4.20 -2.83
CA TRP A 28 -9.05 -4.84 -2.36
C TRP A 28 -8.81 -5.70 -1.12
N GLY A 29 -8.04 -5.16 -0.19
CA GLY A 29 -7.59 -5.88 1.00
C GLY A 29 -8.29 -5.44 2.26
N ASP A 30 -8.31 -6.37 3.24
CA ASP A 30 -8.63 -6.07 4.62
C ASP A 30 -7.37 -5.64 5.38
N VAL A 31 -7.55 -4.75 6.35
CA VAL A 31 -6.48 -4.27 7.22
C VAL A 31 -6.64 -4.89 8.60
N THR A 32 -5.60 -5.59 9.04
CA THR A 32 -5.52 -6.09 10.41
C THR A 32 -4.33 -5.46 11.13
N ARG A 33 -4.58 -4.79 12.24
CA ARG A 33 -3.50 -4.25 13.06
C ARG A 33 -2.95 -5.32 13.97
N VAL A 34 -1.66 -5.61 13.83
CA VAL A 34 -0.91 -6.53 14.68
C VAL A 34 -0.10 -5.68 15.68
N PRO A 35 -0.37 -5.77 16.98
CA PRO A 35 0.34 -4.99 17.98
C PRO A 35 1.80 -5.45 18.14
N ALA A 36 2.63 -4.54 18.62
CA ALA A 36 3.98 -4.86 19.06
C ALA A 36 3.97 -5.98 20.11
N ALA A 37 4.95 -6.86 20.03
CA ALA A 37 5.12 -7.97 20.95
C ALA A 37 6.59 -8.33 21.10
N THR A 38 6.94 -9.01 22.20
CA THR A 38 8.21 -9.72 22.31
C THR A 38 8.04 -11.13 21.75
N VAL A 39 8.89 -11.51 20.83
CA VAL A 39 8.99 -12.88 20.30
C VAL A 39 10.23 -13.50 20.91
N THR A 40 10.08 -14.64 21.55
CA THR A 40 11.17 -15.34 22.24
C THR A 40 11.49 -16.61 21.49
N ASP A 41 12.79 -16.83 21.25
CA ASP A 41 13.34 -18.07 20.73
C ASP A 41 12.71 -18.55 19.41
N GLU A 42 12.47 -17.63 18.46
CA GLU A 42 12.03 -17.99 17.13
C GLU A 42 13.12 -18.78 16.41
N ALA A 43 12.80 -20.03 16.04
CA ALA A 43 13.75 -20.97 15.50
C ALA A 43 13.97 -20.79 13.99
N HIS A 44 15.23 -20.68 13.59
CA HIS A 44 15.64 -20.57 12.18
C HIS A 44 16.89 -21.42 11.91
N THR A 45 17.18 -21.63 10.64
CA THR A 45 18.44 -22.19 10.18
C THR A 45 19.23 -21.09 9.47
N ALA A 46 20.44 -20.83 9.94
CA ALA A 46 21.27 -19.78 9.37
C ALA A 46 21.77 -20.18 7.97
N THR A 47 21.72 -19.22 7.05
CA THR A 47 22.38 -19.29 5.75
C THR A 47 23.46 -18.23 5.72
N LYS A 48 24.72 -18.65 5.63
CA LYS A 48 25.87 -17.73 5.69
C LYS A 48 25.85 -16.76 4.50
N GLY A 49 25.87 -15.44 4.76
CA GLY A 49 25.71 -14.39 3.76
C GLY A 49 24.29 -14.20 3.26
N GLY A 50 23.29 -14.85 3.88
CA GLY A 50 21.88 -14.75 3.53
C GLY A 50 21.06 -13.95 4.55
N THR A 51 19.84 -13.57 4.14
CA THR A 51 18.87 -12.91 5.02
C THR A 51 17.82 -13.90 5.49
N ILE A 52 17.55 -13.89 6.78
CA ILE A 52 16.47 -14.64 7.43
C ILE A 52 15.31 -13.68 7.69
N MET A 53 14.15 -13.98 7.13
CA MET A 53 12.94 -13.24 7.41
C MET A 53 12.31 -13.76 8.69
N LEU A 54 12.01 -12.87 9.64
CA LEU A 54 11.33 -13.18 10.89
C LEU A 54 9.80 -13.15 10.71
N ALA A 55 9.09 -13.86 11.56
CA ALA A 55 7.63 -13.94 11.51
C ALA A 55 6.93 -12.58 11.73
N LYS A 56 7.59 -11.68 12.45
CA LYS A 56 7.12 -10.30 12.66
C LYS A 56 8.22 -9.31 12.32
N MET A 57 7.82 -8.11 11.90
CA MET A 57 8.76 -7.02 11.60
C MET A 57 9.54 -6.62 12.85
N PRO A 58 10.86 -6.83 12.91
CA PRO A 58 11.65 -6.55 14.10
C PRO A 58 11.82 -5.03 14.29
N LEU A 59 11.81 -4.63 15.55
CA LEU A 59 12.18 -3.28 15.99
C LEU A 59 13.55 -3.27 16.68
N LEU A 60 13.84 -4.34 17.41
CA LEU A 60 15.10 -4.53 18.13
C LEU A 60 15.37 -6.03 18.29
N ILE A 61 16.53 -6.49 17.90
CA ILE A 61 16.99 -7.84 18.19
C ILE A 61 17.60 -7.86 19.61
N THR A 62 17.07 -8.71 20.47
CA THR A 62 17.55 -8.85 21.85
C THR A 62 18.67 -9.87 21.94
N SER A 63 18.53 -11.00 21.25
CA SER A 63 19.59 -12.03 21.19
C SER A 63 19.44 -12.95 19.99
N VAL A 64 20.56 -13.42 19.51
CA VAL A 64 20.67 -14.51 18.53
C VAL A 64 21.60 -15.55 19.12
N THR A 65 21.15 -16.79 19.28
CA THR A 65 21.93 -17.86 19.91
C THR A 65 21.89 -19.14 19.08
N ALA A 66 22.93 -19.95 19.16
CA ALA A 66 22.94 -21.27 18.53
C ALA A 66 22.16 -22.32 19.35
N VAL A 67 21.68 -23.37 18.68
CA VAL A 67 21.07 -24.56 19.31
C VAL A 67 22.04 -25.74 19.24
N PRO A 68 22.22 -26.55 20.31
CA PRO A 68 21.59 -26.51 21.64
C PRO A 68 22.23 -25.48 22.52
N ALA A 69 22.39 -24.58 22.90
CA ALA A 69 22.95 -23.53 23.76
C ALA A 69 24.41 -23.19 23.39
N GLY A 70 24.61 -21.96 22.99
CA GLY A 70 25.91 -21.36 22.72
C GLY A 70 25.95 -19.93 23.25
N PRO A 71 27.12 -19.27 23.19
CA PRO A 71 27.19 -17.84 23.43
C PRO A 71 26.29 -17.09 22.44
N ALA A 72 25.76 -15.94 22.87
CA ALA A 72 25.00 -15.09 21.99
C ALA A 72 25.93 -14.54 20.89
N PHE A 73 25.42 -14.51 19.68
CA PHE A 73 26.08 -13.87 18.55
C PHE A 73 25.98 -12.35 18.67
N VAL A 74 26.91 -11.61 18.08
CA VAL A 74 27.07 -10.18 18.23
C VAL A 74 26.57 -9.45 16.97
N GLU A 75 25.68 -8.48 17.17
CA GLU A 75 25.26 -7.60 16.09
C GLU A 75 26.42 -6.74 15.61
N GLY A 76 26.60 -6.66 14.29
CA GLY A 76 27.72 -5.97 13.65
C GLY A 76 28.89 -6.89 13.30
N ASP A 77 29.13 -7.96 14.07
CA ASP A 77 30.19 -8.93 13.81
C ASP A 77 29.66 -10.21 13.17
N ASP A 78 28.52 -10.72 13.63
CA ASP A 78 27.94 -11.99 13.20
C ASP A 78 26.71 -11.85 12.34
N TYR A 79 25.91 -10.83 12.64
CA TYR A 79 24.69 -10.52 11.90
C TYR A 79 24.38 -9.01 11.91
N HIS A 80 23.51 -8.57 11.00
CA HIS A 80 22.88 -7.25 11.02
C HIS A 80 21.35 -7.37 11.06
N MET A 81 20.70 -6.50 11.83
CA MET A 81 19.25 -6.34 11.75
C MET A 81 18.88 -5.68 10.43
N THR A 82 17.84 -6.20 9.77
CA THR A 82 17.23 -5.64 8.56
C THR A 82 15.76 -5.28 8.83
N GLY A 83 15.12 -4.58 7.91
CA GLY A 83 13.70 -4.22 8.04
C GLY A 83 12.74 -5.42 8.12
N SER A 84 13.14 -6.61 7.64
CA SER A 84 12.34 -7.82 7.64
C SER A 84 12.87 -8.93 8.55
N GLY A 85 14.08 -8.78 9.11
CA GLY A 85 14.69 -9.83 9.91
C GLY A 85 16.15 -9.59 10.22
N ILE A 86 17.00 -10.58 9.96
CA ILE A 86 18.44 -10.50 10.18
C ILE A 86 19.21 -10.99 8.94
N GLU A 87 20.32 -10.35 8.64
CA GLU A 87 21.30 -10.77 7.65
C GLU A 87 22.46 -11.44 8.38
N ILE A 88 22.80 -12.67 8.00
CA ILE A 88 23.94 -13.40 8.55
C ILE A 88 25.20 -12.98 7.80
N LEU A 89 26.18 -12.47 8.52
CA LEU A 89 27.41 -11.98 7.90
C LEU A 89 28.30 -13.14 7.41
N SER A 90 28.82 -13.02 6.20
CA SER A 90 29.69 -14.03 5.61
C SER A 90 31.05 -14.18 6.35
N ALA A 91 31.49 -13.11 7.03
CA ALA A 91 32.71 -13.12 7.84
C ALA A 91 32.48 -13.48 9.33
N GLY A 92 31.19 -13.51 9.77
CA GLY A 92 30.83 -13.76 11.16
C GLY A 92 31.03 -15.22 11.61
N ALA A 93 30.86 -15.45 12.92
CA ALA A 93 31.02 -16.75 13.55
C ALA A 93 29.87 -17.73 13.29
N ILE A 94 28.72 -17.26 12.80
CA ILE A 94 27.57 -18.11 12.48
C ILE A 94 27.93 -18.98 11.27
N ALA A 95 28.04 -20.29 11.49
CA ALA A 95 28.31 -21.21 10.39
C ALA A 95 27.04 -21.46 9.55
N ASP A 96 27.23 -21.85 8.30
CA ASP A 96 26.15 -22.26 7.42
C ASP A 96 25.38 -23.45 8.00
N ALA A 97 24.07 -23.48 7.76
CA ALA A 97 23.13 -24.48 8.27
C ALA A 97 23.06 -24.59 9.82
N THR A 98 23.58 -23.61 10.57
CA THR A 98 23.49 -23.60 12.03
C THR A 98 22.05 -23.32 12.46
N PRO A 99 21.44 -24.18 13.32
CA PRO A 99 20.17 -23.85 13.97
C PRO A 99 20.39 -22.71 14.97
N ILE A 100 19.57 -21.68 14.85
CA ILE A 100 19.61 -20.49 15.71
C ILE A 100 18.24 -20.16 16.30
N LEU A 101 18.26 -19.49 17.44
CA LEU A 101 17.09 -18.90 18.09
C LEU A 101 17.23 -17.40 18.11
N VAL A 102 16.19 -16.71 17.67
CA VAL A 102 16.15 -15.24 17.62
C VAL A 102 15.09 -14.73 18.57
N THR A 103 15.51 -13.89 19.52
CA THR A 103 14.60 -13.17 20.43
C THR A 103 14.60 -11.70 20.07
N TYR A 104 13.42 -11.12 19.88
CA TYR A 104 13.30 -9.75 19.42
C TYR A 104 11.99 -9.10 19.85
N SER A 105 11.96 -7.77 19.86
CA SER A 105 10.72 -7.00 19.94
C SER A 105 10.24 -6.65 18.54
N SER A 106 8.93 -6.82 18.28
CA SER A 106 8.33 -6.48 17.01
C SER A 106 7.64 -5.11 17.03
N ALA A 107 7.57 -4.46 15.86
CA ALA A 107 6.80 -3.25 15.68
C ALA A 107 5.30 -3.53 15.67
N THR A 108 4.48 -2.49 15.95
CA THR A 108 3.06 -2.51 15.59
C THR A 108 2.96 -2.30 14.07
N VAL A 109 2.29 -3.19 13.38
CA VAL A 109 2.14 -3.14 11.92
C VAL A 109 0.68 -3.28 11.50
N ASP A 110 0.31 -2.64 10.40
CA ASP A 110 -0.92 -2.90 9.69
C ASP A 110 -0.64 -3.91 8.58
N VAL A 111 -1.23 -5.08 8.68
CA VAL A 111 -1.14 -6.15 7.67
C VAL A 111 -2.31 -5.99 6.71
N ILE A 112 -2.02 -5.96 5.41
CA ILE A 112 -3.02 -5.87 4.35
C ILE A 112 -2.99 -7.18 3.57
N GLU A 113 -4.06 -7.97 3.69
CA GLU A 113 -4.26 -9.17 2.89
C GLU A 113 -4.95 -8.79 1.59
N ALA A 114 -4.20 -8.83 0.48
CA ALA A 114 -4.69 -8.39 -0.82
C ALA A 114 -5.76 -9.34 -1.38
N LEU A 115 -6.73 -8.77 -2.13
CA LEU A 115 -7.80 -9.50 -2.84
C LEU A 115 -8.73 -10.32 -1.93
N THR A 116 -8.87 -9.90 -0.67
CA THR A 116 -9.82 -10.52 0.28
C THR A 116 -11.22 -9.95 0.15
N ASN A 117 -11.34 -8.76 -0.44
CA ASN A 117 -12.61 -8.05 -0.64
C ASN A 117 -12.97 -7.94 -2.13
N SER A 118 -14.22 -7.57 -2.40
CA SER A 118 -14.66 -7.12 -3.71
C SER A 118 -14.44 -5.62 -3.86
N GLY A 119 -14.32 -5.12 -5.11
CA GLY A 119 -14.06 -3.71 -5.39
C GLY A 119 -15.05 -2.78 -4.72
N GLN A 120 -14.51 -1.83 -3.97
CA GLN A 120 -15.31 -0.81 -3.29
C GLN A 120 -15.93 0.15 -4.30
N VAL A 121 -17.15 0.57 -4.01
CA VAL A 121 -17.83 1.63 -4.76
C VAL A 121 -17.76 2.90 -3.93
N VAL A 122 -17.08 3.91 -4.48
CA VAL A 122 -16.83 5.20 -3.81
C VAL A 122 -17.32 6.36 -4.66
N GLU A 123 -17.55 7.50 -4.04
CA GLU A 123 -17.76 8.77 -4.70
C GLU A 123 -16.42 9.52 -4.79
N PHE A 124 -16.12 10.10 -5.94
CA PHE A 124 -14.96 10.99 -6.09
C PHE A 124 -15.41 12.41 -6.28
N LEU A 125 -14.92 13.29 -5.40
CA LEU A 125 -15.00 14.72 -5.54
C LEU A 125 -13.59 15.27 -5.82
N PHE A 126 -13.46 15.95 -6.94
CA PHE A 126 -12.23 16.62 -7.30
C PHE A 126 -12.47 18.13 -7.34
N GLU A 127 -11.69 18.85 -6.55
CA GLU A 127 -11.72 20.31 -6.50
C GLU A 127 -10.38 20.85 -7.00
N GLY A 128 -10.44 21.77 -7.94
CA GLY A 128 -9.25 22.34 -8.54
C GLY A 128 -9.49 23.73 -9.10
N ALA A 129 -8.40 24.43 -9.33
CA ALA A 129 -8.36 25.67 -10.09
C ALA A 129 -7.25 25.59 -11.12
N ASN A 130 -7.49 26.12 -12.33
CA ASN A 130 -6.42 26.24 -13.29
C ASN A 130 -5.45 27.36 -12.84
N ALA A 131 -4.18 27.00 -12.64
CA ALA A 131 -3.15 27.96 -12.25
C ALA A 131 -2.84 28.99 -13.35
N ALA A 132 -3.15 28.64 -14.63
CA ALA A 132 -2.96 29.53 -15.77
C ALA A 132 -4.30 30.18 -16.18
N GLY A 133 -4.23 31.37 -16.73
CA GLY A 133 -5.39 32.12 -17.20
C GLY A 133 -6.25 32.71 -16.09
N THR A 134 -7.56 32.60 -16.19
CA THR A 134 -8.53 33.26 -15.30
C THR A 134 -8.66 32.64 -13.90
N LYS A 135 -7.89 31.60 -13.58
CA LYS A 135 -7.89 30.90 -12.27
C LYS A 135 -9.29 30.46 -11.80
N GLN A 136 -10.19 30.15 -12.74
CA GLN A 136 -11.54 29.71 -12.42
C GLN A 136 -11.54 28.38 -11.70
N ARG A 137 -12.40 28.24 -10.70
CA ARG A 137 -12.57 26.99 -9.94
C ARG A 137 -13.34 25.96 -10.78
N LEU A 138 -12.97 24.71 -10.60
CA LEU A 138 -13.58 23.56 -11.25
C LEU A 138 -13.80 22.45 -10.22
N ASN A 139 -15.04 21.97 -10.12
CA ASN A 139 -15.40 20.83 -9.30
C ASN A 139 -15.92 19.71 -10.18
N LEU A 140 -15.35 18.52 -10.03
CA LEU A 140 -15.78 17.29 -10.69
C LEU A 140 -16.30 16.33 -9.62
N GLN A 141 -17.52 15.84 -9.79
CA GLN A 141 -18.15 14.89 -8.89
C GLN A 141 -18.56 13.65 -9.69
N TYR A 142 -17.90 12.52 -9.40
CA TYR A 142 -18.25 11.22 -9.92
C TYR A 142 -19.06 10.48 -8.86
N TYR A 143 -20.32 10.19 -9.13
CA TYR A 143 -21.26 9.72 -8.12
C TYR A 143 -20.99 8.31 -7.61
N ARG A 144 -20.60 7.40 -8.49
CA ARG A 144 -20.32 6.00 -8.14
C ARG A 144 -19.19 5.47 -9.00
N CYS A 145 -18.07 5.19 -8.37
CA CYS A 145 -16.89 4.65 -9.02
C CYS A 145 -16.49 3.35 -8.33
N GLN A 146 -16.44 2.26 -9.09
CA GLN A 146 -15.89 1.01 -8.62
C GLN A 146 -14.40 0.99 -8.93
N LEU A 147 -13.58 0.92 -7.90
CA LEU A 147 -12.14 0.77 -8.05
C LEU A 147 -11.82 -0.59 -8.64
N SER A 148 -10.87 -0.64 -9.57
CA SER A 148 -10.23 -1.88 -10.02
C SER A 148 -8.99 -2.14 -9.17
N PRO A 149 -8.61 -3.41 -8.93
CA PRO A 149 -7.36 -3.68 -8.24
C PRO A 149 -6.20 -3.13 -9.06
N ALA A 150 -5.14 -2.67 -8.39
CA ALA A 150 -3.95 -2.18 -9.07
C ALA A 150 -3.33 -3.29 -9.92
N ALA A 151 -3.15 -3.02 -11.20
CA ALA A 151 -2.50 -3.96 -12.13
C ALA A 151 -0.97 -3.95 -11.94
N SER A 152 -0.42 -2.79 -11.53
CA SER A 152 1.00 -2.61 -11.25
C SER A 152 1.19 -1.51 -10.21
N THR A 153 2.27 -1.61 -9.46
CA THR A 153 2.72 -0.57 -8.51
C THR A 153 4.23 -0.48 -8.59
N ASP A 154 4.75 0.72 -8.79
CA ASP A 154 6.18 0.97 -8.77
C ASP A 154 6.66 1.10 -7.33
N TRP A 155 7.18 0.00 -6.77
CA TRP A 155 7.71 -0.04 -5.42
C TRP A 155 9.12 0.55 -5.30
N ILE A 156 9.88 0.53 -6.39
CA ILE A 156 11.24 1.06 -6.45
C ILE A 156 11.31 2.02 -7.63
N ASN A 157 11.41 3.32 -7.32
CA ASN A 157 11.61 4.36 -8.31
C ASN A 157 12.78 5.23 -7.87
N THR A 158 13.78 5.35 -8.74
CA THR A 158 15.01 6.12 -8.46
C THR A 158 14.94 7.57 -8.93
N SER A 159 13.92 7.92 -9.70
CA SER A 159 13.81 9.22 -10.38
C SER A 159 12.53 10.01 -10.03
N ASP A 160 11.51 9.39 -9.46
CA ASP A 160 10.24 10.04 -9.10
C ASP A 160 9.67 9.44 -7.81
N PHE A 161 8.60 10.03 -7.29
CA PHE A 161 7.88 9.49 -6.13
C PHE A 161 7.19 8.19 -6.49
N MET A 162 7.17 7.26 -5.52
CA MET A 162 6.35 6.05 -5.63
C MET A 162 4.90 6.43 -5.89
N GLY A 163 4.25 5.70 -6.78
CA GLY A 163 2.86 5.91 -7.13
C GLY A 163 2.18 4.63 -7.58
N SER A 164 0.88 4.59 -7.44
CA SER A 164 0.05 3.52 -7.98
C SER A 164 -0.97 4.11 -8.93
N GLU A 165 -1.03 3.57 -10.15
CA GLU A 165 -2.11 3.87 -11.07
C GLU A 165 -3.39 3.17 -10.58
N VAL A 166 -4.41 3.97 -10.33
CA VAL A 166 -5.73 3.51 -9.89
C VAL A 166 -6.72 3.73 -11.01
N VAL A 167 -7.31 2.66 -11.48
CA VAL A 167 -8.37 2.69 -12.49
C VAL A 167 -9.71 2.46 -11.81
N ALA A 168 -10.69 3.28 -12.13
CA ALA A 168 -12.05 3.11 -11.64
C ALA A 168 -13.06 3.08 -12.79
N LYS A 169 -14.03 2.20 -12.69
CA LYS A 169 -15.19 2.16 -13.58
C LYS A 169 -16.28 3.05 -12.99
N VAL A 170 -16.72 4.05 -13.76
CA VAL A 170 -17.83 4.92 -13.35
C VAL A 170 -19.16 4.19 -13.60
N LEU A 171 -19.93 4.01 -12.54
CA LEU A 171 -21.20 3.32 -12.55
C LEU A 171 -22.35 4.36 -12.58
N SER A 172 -23.49 3.94 -13.15
CA SER A 172 -24.72 4.71 -13.09
C SER A 172 -25.24 4.78 -11.65
N ASP A 173 -25.63 5.97 -11.20
CA ASP A 173 -26.31 6.17 -9.93
C ASP A 173 -27.84 6.26 -10.17
N PRO A 174 -28.62 5.25 -9.73
CA PRO A 174 -30.05 5.24 -9.92
C PRO A 174 -30.79 6.33 -9.10
N ALA A 175 -30.16 6.87 -8.08
CA ALA A 175 -30.73 7.94 -7.25
C ALA A 175 -30.70 9.32 -7.94
N LYS A 176 -29.89 9.48 -8.99
CA LYS A 176 -29.82 10.74 -9.75
C LYS A 176 -30.90 10.77 -10.83
N LEU A 177 -32.10 11.23 -10.43
CA LEU A 177 -33.28 11.33 -11.30
C LEU A 177 -33.47 12.77 -11.76
N GLY A 178 -34.11 12.92 -12.92
CA GLY A 178 -34.54 14.20 -13.49
C GLY A 178 -34.05 14.44 -14.91
N THR A 179 -34.85 15.16 -15.68
CA THR A 179 -34.52 15.54 -17.06
C THR A 179 -33.27 16.43 -17.09
N GLY A 180 -32.33 16.13 -17.98
CA GLY A 180 -31.08 16.89 -18.12
C GLY A 180 -30.03 16.62 -17.05
N LYS A 181 -30.23 15.66 -16.12
CA LYS A 181 -29.25 15.28 -15.13
C LYS A 181 -28.49 14.04 -15.57
N SER A 182 -27.16 14.07 -15.43
CA SER A 182 -26.33 12.89 -15.61
C SER A 182 -26.47 11.93 -14.42
N LYS A 183 -26.47 10.63 -14.70
CA LYS A 183 -26.39 9.56 -13.67
C LYS A 183 -24.96 9.18 -13.33
N TYR A 184 -23.95 9.74 -13.97
CA TYR A 184 -22.56 9.33 -13.85
C TYR A 184 -21.71 10.37 -13.15
N MET A 185 -21.75 11.62 -13.62
CA MET A 185 -20.94 12.68 -13.08
C MET A 185 -21.56 14.06 -13.27
N LYS A 186 -21.07 15.04 -12.52
CA LYS A 186 -21.39 16.46 -12.64
C LYS A 186 -20.10 17.28 -12.70
N ILE A 187 -20.08 18.27 -13.57
CA ILE A 187 -19.00 19.25 -13.69
C ILE A 187 -19.58 20.61 -13.34
N MET A 188 -18.94 21.32 -12.43
CA MET A 188 -19.24 22.69 -12.08
C MET A 188 -17.99 23.54 -12.33
N LYS A 189 -18.12 24.52 -13.23
CA LYS A 189 -17.05 25.46 -13.53
C LYS A 189 -17.51 26.86 -13.20
N GLU A 190 -16.67 27.60 -12.50
CA GLU A 190 -16.93 29.02 -12.20
C GLU A 190 -16.98 29.85 -13.48
N VAL A 191 -17.97 30.75 -13.58
CA VAL A 191 -18.05 31.71 -14.67
C VAL A 191 -17.65 33.07 -14.09
N PRO A 192 -16.76 33.83 -14.74
CA PRO A 192 -16.40 35.18 -14.26
C PRO A 192 -17.65 36.05 -14.16
N ALA A 193 -17.69 36.89 -13.13
CA ALA A 193 -18.69 37.94 -13.08
C ALA A 193 -18.54 38.84 -14.35
N VAL A 194 -19.61 38.99 -15.08
CA VAL A 194 -19.64 39.96 -16.19
C VAL A 194 -19.54 41.35 -15.55
N ALA A 195 -18.46 42.06 -15.83
CA ALA A 195 -18.26 43.44 -15.35
C ALA A 195 -19.17 44.41 -16.12
#